data_0e22b9c9545d2d2bdfbcc081031c7bce
#
_entry.id   0e22b9c9545d2d2bdfbcc081031c7bce
#
_cell.length_a   1.000
_cell.length_b   1.000
_cell.length_c   1.000
_cell.angle_alpha   90.00
_cell.angle_beta   90.00
_cell.angle_gamma   90.00
#
_symmetry.space_group_name_H-M   'P 1'
#
loop_
_entity.id
_entity.type
_entity.pdbx_description
1 polymer ?
#
loop_
_entity_poly.entity_id
_entity_poly.type
_entity_poly.pdbx_seq_one_letter_code
_entity_poly.pdbx_strand_id
1 'polypeptide(L)'
;SGFNTVRMEAIKLLSRYQDDNFIEALREGLNDTYEMVARQSAIYAGFVGDDSLLPAIVEALVEHNERLRVQMSANKALSLYPKEKVEKTIEDFYAKVDRLNENEEKKRLLRSLERMFVQEAKVHQTLMDVAAPEAKRISAIRNVRNYTFHFHVDDYLNVIRDAGNPQEVRVVMAEALGWFTNSVQRPHILEEIKKMQQTANLPEDLKAELEQT
;
A
#
# COMPACT_ATOMS: atom_id res chain seq x y z
N SER A 1 -4.44 -1.94 -30.79
CA SER A 1 -3.21 -1.59 -30.08
C SER A 1 -3.21 -0.18 -29.48
N GLY A 2 -3.70 0.85 -30.20
CA GLY A 2 -3.79 2.23 -29.68
C GLY A 2 -4.67 2.38 -28.43
N PHE A 3 -5.78 1.67 -28.37
CA PHE A 3 -6.69 1.69 -27.21
C PHE A 3 -6.07 1.16 -25.90
N ASN A 4 -5.12 0.22 -25.97
CA ASN A 4 -4.47 -0.32 -24.78
C ASN A 4 -3.56 0.72 -24.13
N THR A 5 -2.82 1.48 -24.93
CA THR A 5 -2.00 2.59 -24.45
C THR A 5 -2.86 3.70 -23.85
N VAL A 6 -4.00 4.02 -24.46
CA VAL A 6 -4.95 5.01 -23.94
C VAL A 6 -5.48 4.59 -22.58
N ARG A 7 -5.90 3.33 -22.39
CA ARG A 7 -6.38 2.83 -21.09
C ARG A 7 -5.30 2.93 -20.02
N MET A 8 -4.07 2.53 -20.34
CA MET A 8 -2.94 2.62 -19.41
C MET A 8 -2.61 4.06 -19.01
N GLU A 9 -2.61 5.00 -19.96
CA GLU A 9 -2.39 6.42 -19.68
C GLU A 9 -3.58 7.03 -18.91
N ALA A 10 -4.81 6.60 -19.17
CA ALA A 10 -5.98 7.02 -18.40
C ALA A 10 -5.85 6.64 -16.92
N ILE A 11 -5.46 5.41 -16.60
CA ILE A 11 -5.20 4.99 -15.21
C ILE A 11 -4.15 5.87 -14.53
N LYS A 12 -3.04 6.19 -15.22
CA LYS A 12 -2.00 7.07 -14.70
C LYS A 12 -2.48 8.49 -14.48
N LEU A 13 -3.32 9.01 -15.38
CA LEU A 13 -3.92 10.34 -15.24
C LEU A 13 -4.89 10.38 -14.06
N LEU A 14 -5.81 9.42 -13.98
CA LEU A 14 -6.78 9.32 -12.90
C LEU A 14 -6.13 9.16 -11.53
N SER A 15 -4.95 8.51 -11.46
CA SER A 15 -4.21 8.37 -10.20
C SER A 15 -3.85 9.71 -9.54
N ARG A 16 -3.86 10.82 -10.31
CA ARG A 16 -3.59 12.18 -9.79
C ARG A 16 -4.81 12.82 -9.14
N TYR A 17 -6.01 12.32 -9.44
CA TYR A 17 -7.28 12.93 -8.99
C TYR A 17 -7.92 12.18 -7.82
N GLN A 18 -7.61 10.89 -7.64
CA GLN A 18 -8.04 10.06 -6.50
C GLN A 18 -9.54 10.16 -6.17
N ASP A 19 -10.38 10.15 -7.18
CA ASP A 19 -11.83 10.17 -7.03
C ASP A 19 -12.44 8.77 -7.20
N ASP A 20 -13.75 8.65 -7.02
CA ASP A 20 -14.47 7.39 -7.16
C ASP A 20 -14.30 6.78 -8.56
N ASN A 21 -14.14 7.60 -9.60
CA ASN A 21 -13.89 7.13 -10.96
C ASN A 21 -12.54 6.43 -11.08
N PHE A 22 -11.54 6.85 -10.29
CA PHE A 22 -10.25 6.19 -10.26
C PHE A 22 -10.35 4.79 -9.66
N ILE A 23 -11.06 4.63 -8.55
CA ILE A 23 -11.30 3.33 -7.92
C ILE A 23 -12.02 2.37 -8.87
N GLU A 24 -13.06 2.86 -9.57
CA GLU A 24 -13.77 2.05 -10.55
C GLU A 24 -12.89 1.67 -11.75
N ALA A 25 -12.11 2.62 -12.28
CA ALA A 25 -11.15 2.36 -13.36
C ALA A 25 -10.09 1.31 -12.97
N LEU A 26 -9.65 1.29 -11.70
CA LEU A 26 -8.76 0.26 -11.18
C LEU A 26 -9.44 -1.10 -11.13
N ARG A 27 -10.70 -1.15 -10.66
CA ARG A 27 -11.49 -2.38 -10.57
C ARG A 27 -11.69 -3.01 -11.95
N GLU A 28 -12.10 -2.21 -12.94
CA GLU A 28 -12.22 -2.67 -14.34
C GLU A 28 -10.86 -3.09 -14.91
N GLY A 29 -9.83 -2.28 -14.67
CA GLY A 29 -8.49 -2.50 -15.18
C GLY A 29 -7.81 -3.75 -14.65
N LEU A 30 -8.13 -4.20 -13.43
CA LEU A 30 -7.62 -5.46 -12.86
C LEU A 30 -8.02 -6.68 -13.71
N ASN A 31 -9.19 -6.64 -14.34
CA ASN A 31 -9.72 -7.72 -15.19
C ASN A 31 -9.47 -7.47 -16.69
N ASP A 32 -8.66 -6.46 -17.05
CA ASP A 32 -8.39 -6.14 -18.46
C ASP A 32 -7.69 -7.30 -19.18
N THR A 33 -8.13 -7.56 -20.41
CA THR A 33 -7.53 -8.58 -21.28
C THR A 33 -6.10 -8.26 -21.68
N TYR A 34 -5.68 -6.98 -21.62
CA TYR A 34 -4.32 -6.56 -21.89
C TYR A 34 -3.48 -6.56 -20.63
N GLU A 35 -2.50 -7.46 -20.58
CA GLU A 35 -1.64 -7.72 -19.40
C GLU A 35 -1.08 -6.45 -18.74
N MET A 36 -0.66 -5.47 -19.54
CA MET A 36 -0.04 -4.25 -19.00
C MET A 36 -1.05 -3.35 -18.27
N VAL A 37 -2.31 -3.32 -18.72
CA VAL A 37 -3.39 -2.60 -18.02
C VAL A 37 -3.69 -3.29 -16.69
N ALA A 38 -3.93 -4.61 -16.70
CA ALA A 38 -4.20 -5.37 -15.50
C ALA A 38 -3.06 -5.28 -14.47
N ARG A 39 -1.81 -5.39 -14.94
CA ARG A 39 -0.62 -5.21 -14.09
C ARG A 39 -0.55 -3.82 -13.47
N GLN A 40 -0.74 -2.77 -14.27
CA GLN A 40 -0.67 -1.39 -13.78
C GLN A 40 -1.79 -1.10 -12.79
N SER A 41 -3.00 -1.60 -13.05
CA SER A 41 -4.14 -1.49 -12.13
C SER A 41 -3.85 -2.18 -10.79
N ALA A 42 -3.24 -3.37 -10.81
CA ALA A 42 -2.84 -4.05 -9.58
C ALA A 42 -1.79 -3.24 -8.78
N ILE A 43 -0.81 -2.64 -9.44
CA ILE A 43 0.19 -1.79 -8.79
C ILE A 43 -0.48 -0.59 -8.11
N TYR A 44 -1.36 0.13 -8.82
CA TYR A 44 -2.05 1.29 -8.25
C TYR A 44 -3.05 0.90 -7.17
N ALA A 45 -3.77 -0.23 -7.31
CA ALA A 45 -4.67 -0.73 -6.28
C ALA A 45 -3.94 -0.94 -4.94
N GLY A 46 -2.69 -1.45 -4.98
CA GLY A 46 -1.85 -1.54 -3.79
C GLY A 46 -1.46 -0.16 -3.23
N PHE A 47 -1.10 0.81 -4.09
CA PHE A 47 -0.71 2.16 -3.65
C PHE A 47 -1.88 3.00 -3.14
N VAL A 48 -3.10 2.72 -3.61
CA VAL A 48 -4.31 3.39 -3.13
C VAL A 48 -4.72 2.87 -1.75
N GLY A 49 -4.70 1.57 -1.53
CA GLY A 49 -5.06 0.94 -0.27
C GLY A 49 -6.55 1.02 0.06
N ASP A 50 -7.42 1.10 -0.95
CA ASP A 50 -8.87 1.10 -0.76
C ASP A 50 -9.37 -0.34 -0.60
N ASP A 51 -9.98 -0.64 0.55
CA ASP A 51 -10.48 -1.98 0.88
C ASP A 51 -11.50 -2.51 -0.15
N SER A 52 -12.24 -1.64 -0.83
CA SER A 52 -13.21 -2.04 -1.85
C SER A 52 -12.59 -2.70 -3.09
N LEU A 53 -11.26 -2.54 -3.26
CA LEU A 53 -10.50 -3.17 -4.35
C LEU A 53 -10.05 -4.60 -4.01
N LEU A 54 -10.04 -5.00 -2.73
CA LEU A 54 -9.55 -6.32 -2.30
C LEU A 54 -10.18 -7.49 -3.08
N PRO A 55 -11.52 -7.56 -3.27
CA PRO A 55 -12.12 -8.66 -4.04
C PRO A 55 -11.59 -8.74 -5.48
N ALA A 56 -11.48 -7.60 -6.16
CA ALA A 56 -10.98 -7.55 -7.54
C ALA A 56 -9.48 -7.89 -7.65
N ILE A 57 -8.67 -7.53 -6.63
CA ILE A 57 -7.25 -7.92 -6.59
C ILE A 57 -7.11 -9.44 -6.41
N VAL A 58 -7.92 -10.04 -5.52
CA VAL A 58 -7.94 -11.51 -5.33
C VAL A 58 -8.38 -12.21 -6.60
N GLU A 59 -9.45 -11.74 -7.24
CA GLU A 59 -9.92 -12.26 -8.53
C GLU A 59 -8.82 -12.18 -9.59
N ALA A 60 -8.18 -11.02 -9.77
CA ALA A 60 -7.09 -10.86 -10.72
C ALA A 60 -5.91 -11.80 -10.43
N LEU A 61 -5.59 -12.04 -9.16
CA LEU A 61 -4.53 -12.96 -8.75
C LEU A 61 -4.83 -14.41 -9.13
N VAL A 62 -6.08 -14.82 -9.01
CA VAL A 62 -6.52 -16.20 -9.23
C VAL A 62 -6.83 -16.45 -10.72
N GLU A 63 -7.57 -15.53 -11.37
CA GLU A 63 -8.02 -15.71 -12.75
C GLU A 63 -6.92 -15.51 -13.79
N HIS A 64 -5.92 -14.67 -13.50
CA HIS A 64 -4.79 -14.47 -14.42
C HIS A 64 -3.64 -15.47 -14.18
N ASN A 65 -3.95 -16.74 -13.93
CA ASN A 65 -2.97 -17.77 -13.59
C ASN A 65 -1.85 -17.99 -14.64
N GLU A 66 -2.09 -17.63 -15.90
CA GLU A 66 -1.11 -17.71 -17.00
C GLU A 66 -0.31 -16.39 -17.18
N ARG A 67 -0.66 -15.31 -16.44
CA ARG A 67 -0.06 -13.98 -16.55
C ARG A 67 0.81 -13.67 -15.33
N LEU A 68 1.98 -14.25 -15.29
CA LEU A 68 2.88 -14.18 -14.13
C LEU A 68 3.09 -12.74 -13.62
N ARG A 69 3.21 -11.76 -14.51
CA ARG A 69 3.43 -10.37 -14.11
C ARG A 69 2.22 -9.73 -13.41
N VAL A 70 1.02 -10.09 -13.83
CA VAL A 70 -0.23 -9.65 -13.15
C VAL A 70 -0.30 -10.29 -11.77
N GLN A 71 -0.08 -11.60 -11.68
CA GLN A 71 -0.06 -12.32 -10.41
C GLN A 71 0.95 -11.73 -9.41
N MET A 72 2.18 -11.45 -9.87
CA MET A 72 3.21 -10.85 -9.01
C MET A 72 2.79 -9.47 -8.51
N SER A 73 2.15 -8.65 -9.36
CA SER A 73 1.68 -7.31 -8.98
C SER A 73 0.48 -7.37 -8.05
N ALA A 74 -0.48 -8.27 -8.30
CA ALA A 74 -1.64 -8.48 -7.44
C ALA A 74 -1.22 -9.05 -6.07
N ASN A 75 -0.29 -10.00 -6.05
CA ASN A 75 0.27 -10.55 -4.81
C ASN A 75 0.96 -9.45 -3.97
N LYS A 76 1.77 -8.61 -4.64
CA LYS A 76 2.38 -7.45 -3.97
C LYS A 76 1.32 -6.46 -3.49
N ALA A 77 0.28 -6.18 -4.28
CA ALA A 77 -0.81 -5.29 -3.86
C ALA A 77 -1.50 -5.81 -2.59
N LEU A 78 -1.85 -7.11 -2.53
CA LEU A 78 -2.46 -7.72 -1.35
C LEU A 78 -1.59 -7.59 -0.09
N SER A 79 -0.26 -7.64 -0.23
CA SER A 79 0.65 -7.47 0.92
C SER A 79 0.67 -6.06 1.51
N LEU A 80 0.03 -5.09 0.87
CA LEU A 80 -0.10 -3.71 1.35
C LEU A 80 -1.41 -3.48 2.12
N TYR A 81 -2.21 -4.54 2.31
CA TYR A 81 -3.45 -4.54 3.10
C TYR A 81 -3.27 -5.36 4.38
N PRO A 82 -4.12 -5.13 5.41
CA PRO A 82 -4.10 -5.93 6.63
C PRO A 82 -4.30 -7.41 6.35
N LYS A 83 -3.45 -8.25 6.94
CA LYS A 83 -3.45 -9.71 6.74
C LYS A 83 -4.86 -10.30 6.91
N GLU A 84 -5.55 -9.94 7.97
CA GLU A 84 -6.87 -10.49 8.31
C GLU A 84 -7.92 -10.16 7.25
N LYS A 85 -7.85 -8.96 6.64
CA LYS A 85 -8.75 -8.56 5.56
C LYS A 85 -8.47 -9.35 4.28
N VAL A 86 -7.20 -9.55 3.97
CA VAL A 86 -6.79 -10.32 2.78
C VAL A 86 -7.20 -11.78 2.94
N GLU A 87 -6.92 -12.41 4.07
CA GLU A 87 -7.29 -13.81 4.34
C GLU A 87 -8.80 -14.00 4.24
N LYS A 88 -9.57 -13.12 4.87
CA LYS A 88 -11.04 -13.14 4.77
C LYS A 88 -11.52 -12.99 3.33
N THR A 89 -10.96 -12.06 2.56
CA THR A 89 -11.36 -11.85 1.16
C THR A 89 -11.07 -13.09 0.31
N ILE A 90 -9.94 -13.75 0.54
CA ILE A 90 -9.60 -15.01 -0.14
C ILE A 90 -10.58 -16.11 0.24
N GLU A 91 -10.96 -16.22 1.52
CA GLU A 91 -11.97 -17.17 1.97
C GLU A 91 -13.31 -16.92 1.32
N ASP A 92 -13.78 -15.67 1.30
CA ASP A 92 -15.04 -15.25 0.68
C ASP A 92 -15.05 -15.49 -0.82
N PHE A 93 -13.91 -15.37 -1.50
CA PHE A 93 -13.75 -15.70 -2.92
C PHE A 93 -13.95 -17.19 -3.16
N TYR A 94 -13.18 -18.05 -2.45
CA TYR A 94 -13.27 -19.51 -2.63
C TYR A 94 -14.57 -20.11 -2.13
N ALA A 95 -15.32 -19.44 -1.27
CA ALA A 95 -16.66 -19.86 -0.87
C ALA A 95 -17.71 -19.69 -2.00
N LYS A 96 -17.41 -18.88 -3.01
CA LYS A 96 -18.32 -18.56 -4.13
C LYS A 96 -17.99 -19.29 -5.42
N VAL A 97 -16.80 -19.88 -5.52
CA VAL A 97 -16.33 -20.54 -6.74
C VAL A 97 -16.23 -22.04 -6.49
N ASP A 98 -16.81 -22.84 -7.42
CA ASP A 98 -16.67 -24.31 -7.43
C ASP A 98 -15.50 -24.67 -8.35
N ARG A 99 -14.34 -24.95 -7.77
CA ARG A 99 -13.11 -25.28 -8.50
C ARG A 99 -12.52 -26.60 -8.05
N LEU A 100 -12.07 -27.37 -9.03
CA LEU A 100 -11.25 -28.55 -8.76
C LEU A 100 -9.96 -28.12 -8.03
N ASN A 101 -9.68 -28.77 -6.88
CA ASN A 101 -8.51 -28.50 -6.05
C ASN A 101 -8.45 -27.11 -5.37
N GLU A 102 -9.60 -26.44 -5.20
CA GLU A 102 -9.68 -25.11 -4.57
C GLU A 102 -8.92 -25.03 -3.23
N ASN A 103 -9.00 -26.04 -2.39
CA ASN A 103 -8.32 -26.09 -1.10
C ASN A 103 -6.80 -26.04 -1.22
N GLU A 104 -6.20 -26.70 -2.20
CA GLU A 104 -4.76 -26.69 -2.42
C GLU A 104 -4.31 -25.38 -3.08
N GLU A 105 -5.12 -24.83 -3.97
CA GLU A 105 -4.87 -23.52 -4.59
C GLU A 105 -4.91 -22.43 -3.52
N LYS A 106 -5.95 -22.37 -2.69
CA LYS A 106 -6.10 -21.47 -1.56
C LYS A 106 -4.92 -21.56 -0.60
N LYS A 107 -4.51 -22.77 -0.18
CA LYS A 107 -3.36 -22.97 0.70
C LYS A 107 -2.06 -22.46 0.07
N ARG A 108 -1.86 -22.67 -1.23
CA ARG A 108 -0.67 -22.19 -1.96
C ARG A 108 -0.63 -20.66 -1.98
N LEU A 109 -1.77 -20.04 -2.24
CA LEU A 109 -1.93 -18.60 -2.25
C LEU A 109 -1.61 -18.00 -0.87
N LEU A 110 -2.24 -18.49 0.19
CA LEU A 110 -2.00 -18.02 1.56
C LEU A 110 -0.53 -18.18 1.98
N ARG A 111 0.12 -19.29 1.63
CA ARG A 111 1.56 -19.47 1.87
C ARG A 111 2.44 -18.49 1.10
N SER A 112 2.04 -18.07 -0.10
CA SER A 112 2.79 -17.08 -0.88
C SER A 112 2.75 -15.69 -0.25
N LEU A 113 1.62 -15.33 0.37
CA LEU A 113 1.41 -14.06 1.05
C LEU A 113 2.03 -14.03 2.46
N GLU A 114 2.09 -15.16 3.16
CA GLU A 114 2.60 -15.24 4.54
C GLU A 114 4.00 -14.63 4.70
N ARG A 115 4.90 -14.87 3.75
CA ARG A 115 6.26 -14.31 3.80
C ARG A 115 6.26 -12.78 3.72
N MET A 116 5.32 -12.21 2.98
CA MET A 116 5.20 -10.76 2.79
C MET A 116 4.63 -10.12 4.06
N PHE A 117 3.63 -10.75 4.68
CA PHE A 117 3.07 -10.29 5.96
C PHE A 117 4.07 -10.39 7.11
N VAL A 118 4.86 -11.46 7.17
CA VAL A 118 5.95 -11.59 8.15
C VAL A 118 7.01 -10.49 7.95
N GLN A 119 7.34 -10.17 6.71
CA GLN A 119 8.29 -9.09 6.41
C GLN A 119 7.73 -7.72 6.79
N GLU A 120 6.46 -7.45 6.50
CA GLU A 120 5.75 -6.23 6.90
C GLU A 120 5.79 -6.06 8.43
N ALA A 121 5.32 -7.07 9.17
CA ALA A 121 5.30 -7.05 10.63
C ALA A 121 6.69 -6.80 11.24
N LYS A 122 7.74 -7.39 10.66
CA LYS A 122 9.13 -7.18 11.08
C LYS A 122 9.60 -5.75 10.84
N VAL A 123 9.27 -5.16 9.69
CA VAL A 123 9.62 -3.77 9.37
C VAL A 123 8.92 -2.85 10.36
N HIS A 124 7.62 -3.03 10.57
CA HIS A 124 6.83 -2.22 11.50
C HIS A 124 7.34 -2.35 12.94
N GLN A 125 7.57 -3.57 13.43
CA GLN A 125 8.12 -3.80 14.77
C GLN A 125 9.47 -3.09 14.96
N THR A 126 10.39 -3.19 13.97
CA THR A 126 11.71 -2.56 14.06
C THR A 126 11.60 -1.03 14.10
N LEU A 127 10.70 -0.47 13.32
CA LEU A 127 10.45 0.97 13.24
C LEU A 127 9.89 1.51 14.57
N MET A 128 8.97 0.79 15.19
CA MET A 128 8.31 1.18 16.44
C MET A 128 9.15 0.90 17.69
N ASP A 129 10.17 0.08 17.62
CA ASP A 129 11.03 -0.25 18.75
C ASP A 129 11.96 0.93 19.10
N VAL A 130 11.58 1.70 20.12
CA VAL A 130 12.35 2.85 20.62
C VAL A 130 13.71 2.45 21.21
N ALA A 131 13.90 1.19 21.60
CA ALA A 131 15.16 0.65 22.09
C ALA A 131 16.10 0.22 20.95
N ALA A 132 15.60 0.10 19.74
CA ALA A 132 16.42 -0.27 18.58
C ALA A 132 17.38 0.87 18.21
N PRO A 133 18.59 0.53 17.73
CA PRO A 133 19.52 1.55 17.23
C PRO A 133 18.87 2.43 16.16
N GLU A 134 19.08 3.74 16.23
CA GLU A 134 18.52 4.74 15.33
C GLU A 134 18.71 4.38 13.84
N ALA A 135 19.91 3.98 13.45
CA ALA A 135 20.21 3.56 12.07
C ALA A 135 19.35 2.37 11.60
N LYS A 136 18.96 1.44 12.49
CA LYS A 136 18.05 0.34 12.16
C LYS A 136 16.63 0.83 11.96
N ARG A 137 16.17 1.75 12.81
CA ARG A 137 14.84 2.38 12.68
C ARG A 137 14.75 3.14 11.37
N ILE A 138 15.74 3.98 11.04
CA ILE A 138 15.83 4.71 9.77
C ILE A 138 15.80 3.76 8.57
N SER A 139 16.55 2.65 8.63
CA SER A 139 16.52 1.65 7.57
C SER A 139 15.13 1.00 7.42
N ALA A 140 14.42 0.74 8.51
CA ALA A 140 13.05 0.23 8.48
C ALA A 140 12.08 1.26 7.89
N ILE A 141 12.20 2.55 8.27
CA ILE A 141 11.38 3.64 7.74
C ILE A 141 11.57 3.78 6.22
N ARG A 142 12.79 3.68 5.72
CA ARG A 142 13.08 3.72 4.27
C ARG A 142 12.38 2.60 3.50
N ASN A 143 12.06 1.48 4.13
CA ASN A 143 11.24 0.44 3.51
C ASN A 143 9.76 0.86 3.38
N VAL A 144 9.23 1.69 4.29
CA VAL A 144 7.87 2.25 4.21
C VAL A 144 7.66 3.02 2.90
N ARG A 145 8.69 3.70 2.41
CA ARG A 145 8.69 4.35 1.10
C ARG A 145 8.41 3.39 -0.07
N ASN A 146 8.88 2.15 0.03
CA ASN A 146 8.69 1.12 -1.00
C ASN A 146 7.42 0.30 -0.79
N TYR A 147 6.89 0.30 0.42
CA TYR A 147 5.73 -0.46 0.88
C TYR A 147 4.82 0.48 1.66
N THR A 148 3.86 1.08 0.95
CA THR A 148 2.89 2.00 1.55
C THR A 148 1.87 1.24 2.38
N PHE A 149 2.23 0.88 3.61
CA PHE A 149 1.32 0.19 4.54
C PHE A 149 0.31 1.18 5.11
N HIS A 150 -0.81 1.35 4.42
CA HIS A 150 -1.85 2.35 4.71
C HIS A 150 -2.44 2.23 6.11
N PHE A 151 -2.50 1.00 6.64
CA PHE A 151 -3.08 0.69 7.94
C PHE A 151 -2.17 1.04 9.13
N HIS A 152 -0.93 1.47 8.89
CA HIS A 152 0.01 1.94 9.91
C HIS A 152 0.21 3.47 9.91
N VAL A 153 -0.56 4.21 9.13
CA VAL A 153 -0.37 5.67 8.98
C VAL A 153 -0.43 6.40 10.32
N ASP A 154 -1.34 6.02 11.23
CA ASP A 154 -1.43 6.66 12.55
C ASP A 154 -0.18 6.41 13.40
N ASP A 155 0.40 5.21 13.34
CA ASP A 155 1.67 4.91 14.01
C ASP A 155 2.81 5.75 13.45
N TYR A 156 2.87 5.93 12.13
CA TYR A 156 3.87 6.77 11.48
C TYR A 156 3.74 8.25 11.87
N LEU A 157 2.51 8.75 11.91
CA LEU A 157 2.22 10.10 12.39
C LEU A 157 2.60 10.28 13.87
N ASN A 158 2.39 9.26 14.69
CA ASN A 158 2.81 9.28 16.10
C ASN A 158 4.34 9.30 16.25
N VAL A 159 5.09 8.58 15.40
CA VAL A 159 6.56 8.67 15.39
C VAL A 159 7.04 10.10 15.13
N ILE A 160 6.38 10.83 14.22
CA ILE A 160 6.72 12.22 13.91
C ILE A 160 6.36 13.15 15.07
N ARG A 161 5.21 12.96 15.73
CA ARG A 161 4.73 13.81 16.84
C ARG A 161 5.55 13.67 18.11
N ASP A 162 5.98 12.46 18.40
CA ASP A 162 6.68 12.16 19.65
C ASP A 162 8.08 12.77 19.67
N ALA A 163 8.23 13.84 20.46
CA ALA A 163 9.52 14.53 20.67
C ALA A 163 10.57 13.65 21.39
N GLY A 164 10.18 12.53 21.98
CA GLY A 164 11.08 11.52 22.53
C GLY A 164 11.82 10.72 21.47
N ASN A 165 11.32 10.70 20.23
CA ASN A 165 12.03 10.08 19.11
C ASN A 165 13.22 10.96 18.67
N PRO A 166 14.35 10.36 18.24
CA PRO A 166 15.45 11.08 17.62
C PRO A 166 14.96 11.93 16.43
N GLN A 167 15.50 13.14 16.31
CA GLN A 167 15.07 14.09 15.29
C GLN A 167 15.18 13.51 13.86
N GLU A 168 16.28 12.83 13.54
CA GLU A 168 16.47 12.20 12.23
C GLU A 168 15.41 11.13 11.93
N VAL A 169 15.01 10.33 12.93
CA VAL A 169 13.92 9.35 12.78
C VAL A 169 12.60 10.04 12.42
N ARG A 170 12.30 11.18 13.05
CA ARG A 170 11.08 11.97 12.79
C ARG A 170 11.08 12.55 11.37
N VAL A 171 12.21 13.13 10.94
CA VAL A 171 12.40 13.71 9.60
C VAL A 171 12.26 12.65 8.52
N VAL A 172 12.97 11.52 8.63
CA VAL A 172 12.89 10.43 7.64
C VAL A 172 11.51 9.79 7.60
N MET A 173 10.76 9.80 8.71
CA MET A 173 9.38 9.34 8.70
C MET A 173 8.46 10.33 7.97
N ALA A 174 8.65 11.64 8.14
CA ALA A 174 7.91 12.65 7.38
C ALA A 174 8.18 12.48 5.88
N GLU A 175 9.45 12.35 5.46
CA GLU A 175 9.84 12.03 4.08
C GLU A 175 9.10 10.78 3.57
N ALA A 176 9.05 9.72 4.37
CA ALA A 176 8.40 8.47 3.97
C ALA A 176 6.89 8.66 3.73
N LEU A 177 6.18 9.47 4.52
CA LEU A 177 4.77 9.79 4.32
C LEU A 177 4.52 10.60 3.04
N GLY A 178 5.48 11.37 2.56
CA GLY A 178 5.42 12.07 1.28
C GLY A 178 5.19 11.14 0.09
N TRP A 179 5.54 9.85 0.21
CA TRP A 179 5.32 8.85 -0.85
C TRP A 179 3.90 8.26 -0.89
N PHE A 180 3.02 8.60 0.08
CA PHE A 180 1.62 8.17 0.10
C PHE A 180 0.72 9.01 -0.82
N THR A 181 1.24 9.47 -1.95
CA THR A 181 0.54 10.40 -2.87
C THR A 181 -0.76 9.85 -3.44
N ASN A 182 -0.84 8.53 -3.65
CA ASN A 182 -2.03 7.87 -4.20
C ASN A 182 -2.86 7.14 -3.12
N SER A 183 -2.50 7.27 -1.86
CA SER A 183 -3.17 6.59 -0.75
C SER A 183 -4.51 7.22 -0.42
N VAL A 184 -5.52 6.39 -0.11
CA VAL A 184 -6.77 6.85 0.53
C VAL A 184 -6.54 7.55 1.86
N GLN A 185 -5.38 7.34 2.49
CA GLN A 185 -4.96 8.02 3.72
C GLN A 185 -4.37 9.42 3.47
N ARG A 186 -4.16 9.82 2.22
CA ARG A 186 -3.53 11.11 1.89
C ARG A 186 -4.23 12.32 2.52
N PRO A 187 -5.57 12.45 2.48
CA PRO A 187 -6.27 13.56 3.13
C PRO A 187 -6.02 13.60 4.65
N HIS A 188 -6.05 12.45 5.31
CA HIS A 188 -5.77 12.32 6.74
C HIS A 188 -4.32 12.72 7.07
N ILE A 189 -3.35 12.22 6.31
CA ILE A 189 -1.93 12.58 6.45
C ILE A 189 -1.75 14.10 6.36
N LEU A 190 -2.32 14.74 5.34
CA LEU A 190 -2.19 16.19 5.14
C LEU A 190 -2.86 17.01 6.26
N GLU A 191 -4.01 16.56 6.76
CA GLU A 191 -4.68 17.22 7.89
C GLU A 191 -3.81 17.16 9.15
N GLU A 192 -3.24 16.00 9.46
CA GLU A 192 -2.42 15.81 10.64
C GLU A 192 -1.08 16.55 10.53
N ILE A 193 -0.47 16.61 9.34
CA ILE A 193 0.72 17.44 9.09
C ILE A 193 0.43 18.92 9.32
N LYS A 194 -0.71 19.44 8.84
CA LYS A 194 -1.12 20.83 9.09
C LYS A 194 -1.27 21.13 10.58
N LYS A 195 -1.83 20.19 11.36
CA LYS A 195 -1.91 20.33 12.83
C LYS A 195 -0.53 20.38 13.47
N MET A 196 0.42 19.52 13.02
CA MET A 196 1.80 19.52 13.52
C MET A 196 2.53 20.84 13.21
N GLN A 197 2.39 21.37 12.00
CA GLN A 197 3.01 22.63 11.57
C GLN A 197 2.57 23.85 12.41
N GLN A 198 1.37 23.78 13.02
CA GLN A 198 0.87 24.82 13.94
C GLN A 198 1.46 24.71 15.34
N THR A 199 2.19 23.64 15.64
CA THR A 199 2.80 23.43 16.96
C THR A 199 4.04 24.31 17.12
N ALA A 200 4.10 25.07 18.20
CA ALA A 200 5.29 25.86 18.52
C ALA A 200 6.50 24.97 18.77
N ASN A 201 7.68 25.42 18.32
CA ASN A 201 8.98 24.79 18.57
C ASN A 201 9.25 23.45 17.83
N LEU A 202 8.75 23.28 16.60
CA LEU A 202 9.24 22.20 15.73
C LEU A 202 10.70 22.49 15.32
N PRO A 203 11.59 21.46 15.29
CA PRO A 203 12.90 21.58 14.67
C PRO A 203 12.81 22.05 13.22
N GLU A 204 13.72 22.91 12.77
CA GLU A 204 13.66 23.55 11.44
C GLU A 204 13.70 22.54 10.28
N ASP A 205 14.53 21.50 10.39
CA ASP A 205 14.61 20.43 9.39
C ASP A 205 13.31 19.59 9.31
N LEU A 206 12.70 19.28 10.46
CA LEU A 206 11.41 18.61 10.50
C LEU A 206 10.31 19.49 9.89
N LYS A 207 10.32 20.79 10.21
CA LYS A 207 9.37 21.74 9.64
C LYS A 207 9.50 21.81 8.12
N ALA A 208 10.73 21.94 7.62
CA ALA A 208 11.03 21.97 6.19
C ALA A 208 10.54 20.68 5.48
N GLU A 209 10.73 19.52 6.10
CA GLU A 209 10.27 18.26 5.53
C GLU A 209 8.74 18.15 5.51
N LEU A 210 8.07 18.57 6.59
CA LEU A 210 6.59 18.58 6.64
C LEU A 210 5.96 19.58 5.64
N GLU A 211 6.69 20.58 5.18
CA GLU A 211 6.25 21.50 4.11
C GLU A 211 6.35 20.86 2.71
N GLN A 212 7.22 19.86 2.54
CA GLN A 212 7.42 19.13 1.28
C GLN A 212 6.50 17.89 1.17
N THR A 213 6.09 17.33 2.30
CA THR A 213 5.18 16.18 2.39
C THR A 213 3.75 16.56 2.05
#